data_be9e12a6b5250f4fe7947581f9e70d20
#
_entry.id   be9e12a6b5250f4fe7947581f9e70d20
#
_cell.length_a   1.000
_cell.length_b   1.000
_cell.length_c   1.000
_cell.angle_alpha   90.00
_cell.angle_beta   90.00
_cell.angle_gamma   90.00
#
_symmetry.space_group_name_H-M   'P 1'
#
loop_
_entity.id
_entity.type
_entity.pdbx_description
1 polymer ?
#
loop_
_entity_poly.entity_id
_entity_poly.type
_entity_poly.pdbx_seq_one_letter_code
_entity_poly.pdbx_strand_id
1 'polypeptide(L)'
;MRKRLLAVLLIVCVMAGMLYLGNENEYVGKEEEISTLFRDKETIYFWYSDEALTDFIASAAVAFGEEKDVRVIPVLTSDSEYLEALNQASLHSTQIPDAFILSNDSLEKAYLSGLASRITDEAGICNEEHFPGTALSAVTYKDKLVAYPYYYETSALLYNKTYLEAWTAEQLQKVAEGDGEEGMDDAGEDAADASAADNADASATDDTDASGEMEATEDTLTVTPEQIAAGIPANMDEMLAFADNYDAPENVEAVLRWDVSDIFYNYFFVGNYMVVGGECGDDETAVDISNEAVKQCLQVYQNLNQFFYIESDSVSYDSVVQDFIDGKIVFTIATTDVLTKLKQAKEEGTFPYEYGIAMLPGPSAELQAKSLSVTNCVVVNGYSEHRALANEFAAFLTNEYYDNLYERTGKVSANLAANAGNEDLQVFMEEYKHAGSLPKMIETSNFWIQLEILFSKVWEGEDAAGLLQELSDRITTQLQ
;
A
#
# COMPACT_ATOMS: atom_id res chain seq x y z
N MET A 1 21.39 42.80 42.27
CA MET A 1 22.09 41.79 43.10
C MET A 1 21.26 41.31 44.29
N ARG A 2 20.66 42.19 45.12
CA ARG A 2 19.90 41.78 46.33
C ARG A 2 18.73 40.78 46.07
N LYS A 3 17.96 40.95 45.00
CA LYS A 3 16.84 40.03 44.67
C LYS A 3 17.29 38.62 44.26
N ARG A 4 18.43 38.47 43.59
CA ARG A 4 19.02 37.18 43.25
C ARG A 4 19.61 36.45 44.46
N LEU A 5 20.17 37.23 45.38
CA LEU A 5 20.70 36.68 46.65
C LEU A 5 19.57 36.16 47.55
N LEU A 6 18.44 36.84 47.58
CA LEU A 6 17.23 36.46 48.30
C LEU A 6 16.62 35.14 47.73
N ALA A 7 16.57 35.02 46.39
CA ALA A 7 16.08 33.80 45.74
C ALA A 7 16.94 32.58 46.01
N VAL A 8 18.26 32.73 45.98
CA VAL A 8 19.21 31.67 46.33
C VAL A 8 19.08 31.26 47.78
N LEU A 9 18.94 32.24 48.67
CA LEU A 9 18.77 31.99 50.13
C LEU A 9 17.46 31.24 50.43
N LEU A 10 16.38 31.57 49.68
CA LEU A 10 15.08 30.88 49.80
C LEU A 10 15.16 29.46 49.33
N ILE A 11 15.86 29.19 48.22
CA ILE A 11 16.09 27.81 47.69
C ILE A 11 16.92 26.98 48.67
N VAL A 12 17.96 27.58 49.28
CA VAL A 12 18.83 26.90 50.27
C VAL A 12 18.04 26.61 51.54
N CYS A 13 17.14 27.56 52.00
CA CYS A 13 16.28 27.34 53.16
C CYS A 13 15.25 26.24 52.92
N VAL A 14 14.65 26.17 51.67
CA VAL A 14 13.72 25.09 51.32
C VAL A 14 14.43 23.74 51.26
N MET A 15 15.63 23.66 50.67
CA MET A 15 16.42 22.43 50.68
C MET A 15 16.88 22.01 52.10
N ALA A 16 17.29 22.95 52.94
CA ALA A 16 17.65 22.67 54.33
C ALA A 16 16.42 22.24 55.15
N GLY A 17 15.25 22.85 54.88
CA GLY A 17 13.99 22.43 55.49
C GLY A 17 13.54 21.01 55.10
N MET A 18 13.72 20.65 53.81
CA MET A 18 13.47 19.29 53.36
C MET A 18 14.41 18.25 53.96
N LEU A 19 15.70 18.60 54.10
CA LEU A 19 16.69 17.76 54.76
C LEU A 19 16.43 17.62 56.26
N TYR A 20 15.99 18.70 56.94
CA TYR A 20 15.67 18.67 58.36
C TYR A 20 14.40 17.84 58.64
N LEU A 21 13.36 18.00 57.83
CA LEU A 21 12.09 17.22 57.93
C LEU A 21 12.33 15.73 57.55
N GLY A 22 13.30 15.45 56.67
CA GLY A 22 13.68 14.09 56.31
C GLY A 22 14.51 13.36 57.43
N ASN A 23 15.12 14.11 58.33
CA ASN A 23 16.00 13.53 59.38
C ASN A 23 15.27 13.32 60.73
N GLU A 24 14.06 13.84 60.94
CA GLU A 24 13.29 13.66 62.19
C GLU A 24 12.23 12.59 62.12
N ASN A 25 11.99 11.94 60.98
CA ASN A 25 11.02 10.86 60.92
C ASN A 25 11.73 9.50 60.98
N GLU A 26 11.89 8.95 62.18
CA GLU A 26 11.94 7.51 62.42
C GLU A 26 10.58 6.90 62.02
N TYR A 27 10.37 6.67 60.72
CA TYR A 27 9.27 5.83 60.26
C TYR A 27 9.73 4.38 60.17
N VAL A 28 9.65 3.70 61.29
CA VAL A 28 9.49 2.26 61.32
C VAL A 28 8.09 1.96 60.76
N GLY A 29 7.99 1.50 59.52
CA GLY A 29 6.75 0.91 58.99
C GLY A 29 6.23 1.42 57.67
N LYS A 30 7.06 1.95 56.77
CA LYS A 30 6.64 2.23 55.37
C LYS A 30 7.77 2.09 54.35
N GLU A 31 8.54 1.02 54.40
CA GLU A 31 9.50 0.70 53.34
C GLU A 31 8.81 0.28 52.04
N GLU A 32 7.58 -0.17 52.05
CA GLU A 32 6.87 -0.62 50.84
C GLU A 32 6.32 0.51 49.96
N GLU A 33 5.91 1.67 50.50
CA GLU A 33 5.37 2.77 49.69
C GLU A 33 6.43 3.68 49.07
N ILE A 34 7.62 3.78 49.65
CA ILE A 34 8.73 4.58 49.08
C ILE A 34 9.51 3.79 48.02
N SER A 35 9.56 2.47 48.11
CA SER A 35 10.16 1.59 47.11
C SER A 35 9.39 1.58 45.80
N THR A 36 8.07 1.85 45.80
CA THR A 36 7.25 1.92 44.58
C THR A 36 7.48 3.20 43.77
N LEU A 37 7.92 4.30 44.42
CA LEU A 37 8.27 5.56 43.72
C LEU A 37 9.63 5.52 43.00
N PHE A 38 10.48 4.55 43.33
CA PHE A 38 11.82 4.34 42.71
C PHE A 38 12.01 2.91 42.22
N ARG A 39 10.92 2.19 41.95
CA ARG A 39 11.06 0.88 41.31
C ARG A 39 11.58 1.10 39.91
N ASP A 40 12.78 0.58 39.63
CA ASP A 40 13.31 0.53 38.25
C ASP A 40 12.34 -0.29 37.42
N LYS A 41 11.58 0.41 36.55
CA LYS A 41 10.67 -0.25 35.63
C LYS A 41 11.48 -1.08 34.65
N GLU A 42 11.02 -2.28 34.36
CA GLU A 42 11.59 -3.08 33.29
C GLU A 42 11.56 -2.26 32.02
N THR A 43 12.68 -2.22 31.30
CA THR A 43 12.86 -1.32 30.16
C THR A 43 13.22 -2.13 28.93
N ILE A 44 12.51 -1.91 27.82
CA ILE A 44 12.83 -2.46 26.50
C ILE A 44 13.12 -1.35 25.50
N TYR A 45 14.01 -1.63 24.53
CA TYR A 45 14.37 -0.73 23.43
C TYR A 45 13.73 -1.23 22.15
N PHE A 46 12.95 -0.35 21.50
CA PHE A 46 12.29 -0.62 20.23
C PHE A 46 12.93 0.21 19.11
N TRP A 47 13.56 -0.46 18.15
CA TRP A 47 14.29 0.21 17.06
C TRP A 47 13.48 0.23 15.77
N TYR A 48 13.58 1.34 15.04
CA TYR A 48 12.95 1.55 13.74
C TYR A 48 13.76 2.54 12.92
N SER A 49 13.59 2.55 11.57
CA SER A 49 14.33 3.43 10.66
C SER A 49 13.44 4.46 9.96
N ASP A 50 12.12 4.28 9.91
CA ASP A 50 11.19 5.20 9.26
C ASP A 50 10.76 6.34 10.21
N GLU A 51 11.18 7.57 9.88
CA GLU A 51 10.88 8.77 10.67
C GLU A 51 9.36 9.06 10.78
N ALA A 52 8.57 8.68 9.75
CA ALA A 52 7.12 8.87 9.75
C ALA A 52 6.40 8.14 10.91
N LEU A 53 7.02 7.07 11.44
CA LEU A 53 6.49 6.30 12.56
C LEU A 53 6.76 6.91 13.94
N THR A 54 7.62 7.93 14.04
CA THR A 54 8.18 8.41 15.33
C THR A 54 7.11 8.77 16.35
N ASP A 55 6.17 9.63 15.98
CA ASP A 55 5.11 10.07 16.89
C ASP A 55 4.12 8.96 17.24
N PHE A 56 3.87 8.06 16.30
CA PHE A 56 2.98 6.93 16.51
C PHE A 56 3.59 5.91 17.49
N ILE A 57 4.85 5.50 17.24
CA ILE A 57 5.57 4.56 18.10
C ILE A 57 5.80 5.15 19.51
N ALA A 58 6.11 6.45 19.60
CA ALA A 58 6.24 7.12 20.89
C ALA A 58 4.93 7.08 21.70
N SER A 59 3.79 7.29 21.04
CA SER A 59 2.47 7.20 21.67
C SER A 59 2.14 5.75 22.10
N ALA A 60 2.43 4.76 21.25
CA ALA A 60 2.25 3.34 21.55
C ALA A 60 3.11 2.90 22.75
N ALA A 61 4.37 3.36 22.79
CA ALA A 61 5.31 3.09 23.87
C ALA A 61 4.80 3.62 25.23
N VAL A 62 4.20 4.81 25.23
CA VAL A 62 3.57 5.38 26.45
C VAL A 62 2.35 4.58 26.86
N ALA A 63 1.43 4.27 25.93
CA ALA A 63 0.21 3.52 26.22
C ALA A 63 0.52 2.14 26.80
N PHE A 64 1.41 1.39 26.14
CA PHE A 64 1.85 0.08 26.65
C PHE A 64 2.56 0.18 28.00
N GLY A 65 3.44 1.20 28.15
CA GLY A 65 4.18 1.44 29.38
C GLY A 65 3.30 1.76 30.58
N GLU A 66 2.17 2.45 30.38
CA GLU A 66 1.17 2.71 31.41
C GLU A 66 0.35 1.45 31.75
N GLU A 67 -0.02 0.66 30.75
CA GLU A 67 -0.79 -0.57 30.94
C GLU A 67 -0.02 -1.65 31.70
N LYS A 68 1.24 -1.86 31.34
CA LYS A 68 2.09 -2.97 31.86
C LYS A 68 3.02 -2.55 33.01
N ASP A 69 3.06 -1.27 33.40
CA ASP A 69 3.99 -0.69 34.38
C ASP A 69 5.48 -0.90 34.00
N VAL A 70 5.77 -0.73 32.70
CA VAL A 70 7.10 -0.89 32.11
C VAL A 70 7.53 0.39 31.40
N ARG A 71 8.73 0.39 30.82
CA ARG A 71 9.22 1.47 29.96
C ARG A 71 9.59 0.92 28.59
N VAL A 72 9.00 1.46 27.52
CA VAL A 72 9.44 1.22 26.15
C VAL A 72 10.18 2.46 25.65
N ILE A 73 11.39 2.31 25.14
CA ILE A 73 12.20 3.40 24.60
C ILE A 73 12.33 3.21 23.08
N PRO A 74 11.58 4.02 22.29
CA PRO A 74 11.74 4.04 20.85
C PRO A 74 13.09 4.64 20.46
N VAL A 75 13.76 4.02 19.48
CA VAL A 75 15.07 4.44 18.97
C VAL A 75 14.99 4.53 17.45
N LEU A 76 14.96 5.76 16.92
CA LEU A 76 15.08 6.00 15.48
C LEU A 76 16.54 5.83 15.06
N THR A 77 16.78 4.98 14.07
CA THR A 77 18.12 4.66 13.55
C THR A 77 18.13 4.92 12.04
N SER A 78 19.29 5.26 11.48
CA SER A 78 19.43 5.41 10.03
C SER A 78 19.10 4.13 9.29
N ASP A 79 18.39 4.25 8.17
CA ASP A 79 18.07 3.14 7.28
C ASP A 79 19.31 2.56 6.59
N SER A 80 20.32 3.40 6.34
CA SER A 80 21.59 2.94 5.78
C SER A 80 22.30 1.96 6.73
N GLU A 81 22.53 0.74 6.26
CA GLU A 81 23.15 -0.34 7.03
C GLU A 81 22.39 -0.74 8.31
N TYR A 82 21.05 -0.57 8.29
CA TYR A 82 20.20 -0.79 9.49
C TYR A 82 20.37 -2.19 10.10
N LEU A 83 20.36 -3.25 9.26
CA LEU A 83 20.53 -4.62 9.76
C LEU A 83 21.90 -4.84 10.39
N GLU A 84 22.97 -4.23 9.87
CA GLU A 84 24.31 -4.28 10.46
C GLU A 84 24.35 -3.51 11.79
N ALA A 85 23.69 -2.34 11.88
CA ALA A 85 23.56 -1.58 13.12
C ALA A 85 22.85 -2.40 14.21
N LEU A 86 21.75 -3.10 13.85
CA LEU A 86 21.04 -4.01 14.75
C LEU A 86 21.96 -5.14 15.26
N ASN A 87 22.72 -5.76 14.36
CA ASN A 87 23.64 -6.83 14.70
C ASN A 87 24.75 -6.36 15.65
N GLN A 88 25.38 -5.23 15.36
CA GLN A 88 26.44 -4.64 16.19
C GLN A 88 25.88 -4.23 17.57
N ALA A 89 24.71 -3.60 17.64
CA ALA A 89 24.09 -3.22 18.90
C ALA A 89 23.73 -4.45 19.74
N SER A 90 23.21 -5.50 19.12
CA SER A 90 22.80 -6.74 19.80
C SER A 90 23.98 -7.50 20.43
N LEU A 91 25.17 -7.39 19.83
CA LEU A 91 26.38 -8.09 20.31
C LEU A 91 27.26 -7.27 21.27
N HIS A 92 27.22 -5.94 21.16
CA HIS A 92 28.22 -5.08 21.82
C HIS A 92 27.66 -3.92 22.64
N SER A 93 26.33 -3.64 22.56
CA SER A 93 25.71 -2.52 23.29
C SER A 93 25.18 -2.94 24.66
N THR A 94 25.11 -1.98 25.58
CA THR A 94 24.37 -2.10 26.84
C THR A 94 22.88 -1.76 26.65
N GLN A 95 22.50 -1.20 25.48
CA GLN A 95 21.14 -0.89 25.07
C GLN A 95 20.82 -1.74 23.83
N ILE A 96 20.61 -3.03 24.08
CA ILE A 96 20.29 -3.99 23.03
C ILE A 96 18.88 -3.67 22.50
N PRO A 97 18.66 -3.62 21.16
CA PRO A 97 17.30 -3.56 20.63
C PRO A 97 16.54 -4.83 21.04
N ASP A 98 15.47 -4.70 21.84
CA ASP A 98 14.68 -5.85 22.29
C ASP A 98 13.67 -6.29 21.23
N ALA A 99 13.13 -5.31 20.47
CA ALA A 99 12.38 -5.55 19.25
C ALA A 99 12.66 -4.45 18.23
N PHE A 100 12.42 -4.71 16.96
CA PHE A 100 12.69 -3.77 15.88
C PHE A 100 11.82 -4.03 14.67
N ILE A 101 11.65 -3.00 13.80
CA ILE A 101 10.97 -3.13 12.51
C ILE A 101 11.98 -3.58 11.45
N LEU A 102 11.57 -4.51 10.60
CA LEU A 102 12.37 -5.02 9.48
C LEU A 102 11.47 -5.40 8.31
N SER A 103 11.92 -5.20 7.08
CA SER A 103 11.23 -5.69 5.89
C SER A 103 11.35 -7.22 5.75
N ASN A 104 10.35 -7.84 5.16
CA ASN A 104 10.26 -9.31 5.08
C ASN A 104 11.39 -9.96 4.28
N ASP A 105 11.96 -9.28 3.27
CA ASP A 105 13.09 -9.76 2.46
C ASP A 105 14.40 -9.93 3.26
N SER A 106 14.51 -9.26 4.38
CA SER A 106 15.68 -9.32 5.26
C SER A 106 15.55 -10.34 6.39
N LEU A 107 14.42 -11.06 6.49
CA LEU A 107 14.14 -11.97 7.61
C LEU A 107 15.06 -13.19 7.65
N GLU A 108 15.46 -13.74 6.51
CA GLU A 108 16.44 -14.84 6.50
C GLU A 108 17.78 -14.40 7.07
N LYS A 109 18.31 -13.26 6.64
CA LYS A 109 19.55 -12.68 7.17
C LYS A 109 19.46 -12.46 8.68
N ALA A 110 18.32 -11.91 9.14
CA ALA A 110 18.07 -11.71 10.56
C ALA A 110 17.97 -13.03 11.34
N TYR A 111 17.33 -14.06 10.76
CA TYR A 111 17.21 -15.37 11.40
C TYR A 111 18.56 -16.10 11.48
N LEU A 112 19.33 -16.13 10.40
CA LEU A 112 20.65 -16.78 10.36
C LEU A 112 21.70 -16.09 11.24
N SER A 113 21.60 -14.78 11.44
CA SER A 113 22.44 -14.03 12.37
C SER A 113 21.98 -14.12 13.83
N GLY A 114 20.84 -14.77 14.12
CA GLY A 114 20.27 -14.87 15.46
C GLY A 114 19.52 -13.62 15.94
N LEU A 115 19.40 -12.59 15.11
CA LEU A 115 18.61 -11.40 15.41
C LEU A 115 17.10 -11.71 15.41
N ALA A 116 16.62 -12.52 14.47
CA ALA A 116 15.26 -13.04 14.49
C ALA A 116 15.25 -14.47 15.04
N SER A 117 14.19 -14.85 15.70
CA SER A 117 13.96 -16.20 16.19
C SER A 117 12.47 -16.51 16.11
N ARG A 118 12.11 -17.79 16.27
CA ARG A 118 10.70 -18.16 16.36
C ARG A 118 10.02 -17.31 17.44
N ILE A 119 8.95 -16.60 17.07
CA ILE A 119 8.14 -15.84 18.03
C ILE A 119 7.29 -16.78 18.89
N THR A 120 6.94 -16.29 20.09
CA THR A 120 5.97 -16.93 20.97
C THR A 120 4.67 -16.16 20.85
N ASP A 121 3.81 -16.59 19.92
CA ASP A 121 2.49 -15.97 19.73
C ASP A 121 1.50 -16.47 20.79
N GLU A 122 1.70 -16.03 22.04
CA GLU A 122 0.85 -16.41 23.18
C GLU A 122 -0.58 -15.90 23.04
N ALA A 123 -0.76 -14.76 22.39
CA ALA A 123 -2.07 -14.16 22.15
C ALA A 123 -2.79 -14.85 20.96
N GLY A 124 -2.08 -15.64 20.15
CA GLY A 124 -2.63 -16.33 19.00
C GLY A 124 -3.13 -15.38 17.90
N ILE A 125 -2.47 -14.21 17.73
CA ILE A 125 -2.89 -13.18 16.78
C ILE A 125 -2.40 -13.41 15.35
N CYS A 126 -1.33 -14.20 15.17
CA CYS A 126 -0.79 -14.49 13.83
C CYS A 126 -1.63 -15.56 13.11
N ASN A 127 -2.82 -15.20 12.70
CA ASN A 127 -3.78 -16.04 12.01
C ASN A 127 -4.60 -15.25 10.98
N GLU A 128 -5.37 -15.92 10.15
CA GLU A 128 -6.15 -15.33 9.06
C GLU A 128 -7.36 -14.47 9.53
N GLU A 129 -7.72 -14.50 10.83
CA GLU A 129 -8.73 -13.61 11.38
C GLU A 129 -8.18 -12.18 11.54
N HIS A 130 -6.88 -12.04 11.78
CA HIS A 130 -6.22 -10.75 12.00
C HIS A 130 -5.40 -10.27 10.81
N PHE A 131 -4.76 -11.18 10.06
CA PHE A 131 -3.84 -10.84 8.97
C PHE A 131 -4.12 -11.68 7.71
N PRO A 132 -4.00 -11.10 6.50
CA PRO A 132 -4.14 -11.89 5.27
C PRO A 132 -3.01 -12.92 5.14
N GLY A 133 -3.26 -13.98 4.33
CA GLY A 133 -2.28 -15.05 4.08
C GLY A 133 -0.92 -14.51 3.59
N THR A 134 -0.92 -13.48 2.74
CA THR A 134 0.29 -12.80 2.27
C THR A 134 1.12 -12.23 3.42
N ALA A 135 0.49 -11.59 4.41
CA ALA A 135 1.17 -11.07 5.60
C ALA A 135 1.79 -12.20 6.45
N LEU A 136 1.04 -13.30 6.64
CA LEU A 136 1.52 -14.44 7.40
C LEU A 136 2.66 -15.17 6.69
N SER A 137 2.58 -15.33 5.37
CA SER A 137 3.67 -15.88 4.55
C SER A 137 4.90 -14.98 4.59
N ALA A 138 4.73 -13.65 4.57
CA ALA A 138 5.82 -12.69 4.66
C ALA A 138 6.64 -12.82 5.96
N VAL A 139 6.00 -13.15 7.10
CA VAL A 139 6.68 -13.32 8.41
C VAL A 139 7.02 -14.75 8.78
N THR A 140 6.76 -15.69 7.87
CA THR A 140 7.13 -17.12 8.02
C THR A 140 8.47 -17.39 7.36
N TYR A 141 9.36 -18.09 8.06
CA TYR A 141 10.63 -18.59 7.54
C TYR A 141 10.83 -20.05 7.93
N LYS A 142 11.03 -20.94 6.94
CA LYS A 142 11.18 -22.40 7.15
C LYS A 142 10.09 -22.96 8.11
N ASP A 143 8.83 -22.69 7.80
CA ASP A 143 7.64 -23.11 8.55
C ASP A 143 7.53 -22.54 9.99
N LYS A 144 8.24 -21.47 10.29
CA LYS A 144 8.20 -20.83 11.61
C LYS A 144 7.81 -19.36 11.47
N LEU A 145 6.87 -18.90 12.29
CA LEU A 145 6.63 -17.48 12.47
C LEU A 145 7.85 -16.87 13.18
N VAL A 146 8.48 -15.87 12.56
CA VAL A 146 9.71 -15.22 13.06
C VAL A 146 9.53 -13.72 13.33
N ALA A 147 8.36 -13.18 13.00
CA ALA A 147 7.99 -11.78 13.24
C ALA A 147 6.47 -11.63 13.30
N TYR A 148 5.99 -10.42 13.67
CA TYR A 148 4.59 -10.00 13.57
C TYR A 148 4.41 -9.08 12.38
N PRO A 149 3.39 -9.29 11.49
CA PRO A 149 3.12 -8.35 10.40
C PRO A 149 2.70 -6.99 10.97
N TYR A 150 3.20 -5.88 10.41
CA TYR A 150 2.89 -4.56 10.94
C TYR A 150 2.21 -3.66 9.90
N TYR A 151 2.94 -3.26 8.89
CA TYR A 151 2.39 -2.49 7.78
C TYR A 151 2.96 -2.98 6.46
N TYR A 152 2.29 -2.64 5.36
CA TYR A 152 2.71 -3.09 4.03
C TYR A 152 2.68 -1.95 3.01
N GLU A 153 3.39 -2.19 1.92
CA GLU A 153 3.35 -1.40 0.71
C GLU A 153 3.01 -2.32 -0.46
N THR A 154 2.12 -1.85 -1.34
CA THR A 154 1.76 -2.50 -2.59
C THR A 154 1.28 -1.46 -3.58
N SER A 155 1.13 -1.82 -4.85
CA SER A 155 0.65 -0.93 -5.90
C SER A 155 -0.77 -1.27 -6.32
N ALA A 156 -1.49 -0.27 -6.84
CA ALA A 156 -2.83 -0.38 -7.39
C ALA A 156 -2.99 0.58 -8.58
N LEU A 157 -4.07 0.46 -9.33
CA LEU A 157 -4.43 1.40 -10.39
C LEU A 157 -5.07 2.64 -9.78
N LEU A 158 -4.45 3.80 -9.97
CA LEU A 158 -5.03 5.11 -9.65
C LEU A 158 -5.66 5.69 -10.91
N TYR A 159 -6.89 6.22 -10.81
CA TYR A 159 -7.57 6.84 -11.94
C TYR A 159 -8.19 8.19 -11.58
N ASN A 160 -8.22 9.10 -12.56
CA ASN A 160 -8.93 10.37 -12.44
C ASN A 160 -10.42 10.11 -12.63
N LYS A 161 -11.16 10.09 -11.52
CA LYS A 161 -12.59 9.79 -11.50
C LYS A 161 -13.39 10.84 -12.25
N THR A 162 -13.00 12.12 -12.18
CA THR A 162 -13.69 13.20 -12.89
C THR A 162 -13.67 12.98 -14.41
N TYR A 163 -12.51 12.54 -14.95
CA TYR A 163 -12.40 12.24 -16.38
C TYR A 163 -13.18 10.99 -16.78
N LEU A 164 -13.14 9.97 -15.93
CA LEU A 164 -13.84 8.71 -16.19
C LEU A 164 -15.37 8.89 -16.11
N GLU A 165 -15.86 9.72 -15.18
CA GLU A 165 -17.28 10.11 -15.10
C GLU A 165 -17.76 10.81 -16.38
N ALA A 166 -16.97 11.79 -16.87
CA ALA A 166 -17.28 12.53 -18.10
C ALA A 166 -17.31 11.59 -19.31
N TRP A 167 -16.29 10.71 -19.44
CA TRP A 167 -16.26 9.72 -20.51
C TRP A 167 -17.42 8.74 -20.46
N THR A 168 -17.75 8.22 -19.26
CA THR A 168 -18.87 7.29 -19.09
C THR A 168 -20.20 7.93 -19.48
N ALA A 169 -20.42 9.20 -19.09
CA ALA A 169 -21.62 9.95 -19.47
C ALA A 169 -21.72 10.08 -21.00
N GLU A 170 -20.63 10.39 -21.68
CA GLU A 170 -20.56 10.47 -23.14
C GLU A 170 -20.88 9.12 -23.83
N GLN A 171 -20.33 8.00 -23.31
CA GLN A 171 -20.63 6.67 -23.86
C GLN A 171 -22.12 6.31 -23.70
N LEU A 172 -22.72 6.60 -22.53
CA LEU A 172 -24.13 6.38 -22.27
C LEU A 172 -25.01 7.22 -23.22
N GLN A 173 -24.61 8.46 -23.50
CA GLN A 173 -25.31 9.32 -24.45
C GLN A 173 -25.24 8.77 -25.88
N LYS A 174 -24.06 8.31 -26.34
CA LYS A 174 -23.87 7.69 -27.65
C LYS A 174 -24.76 6.44 -27.84
N VAL A 175 -24.88 5.60 -26.80
CA VAL A 175 -25.74 4.43 -26.80
C VAL A 175 -27.20 4.85 -26.89
N ALA A 176 -27.62 5.87 -26.13
CA ALA A 176 -29.01 6.37 -26.17
C ALA A 176 -29.39 6.99 -27.53
N GLU A 177 -28.44 7.64 -28.21
CA GLU A 177 -28.62 8.21 -29.55
C GLU A 177 -28.54 7.14 -30.66
N GLY A 178 -27.70 6.08 -30.49
CA GLY A 178 -27.52 5.01 -31.47
C GLY A 178 -28.68 4.01 -31.55
N ASP A 179 -29.41 3.77 -30.49
CA ASP A 179 -30.62 2.92 -30.48
C ASP A 179 -31.79 3.54 -31.30
N GLY A 180 -31.61 4.75 -31.79
CA GLY A 180 -32.58 5.43 -32.69
C GLY A 180 -32.37 5.21 -34.18
N GLU A 181 -31.21 4.72 -34.62
CA GLU A 181 -30.85 4.62 -36.05
C GLU A 181 -30.79 3.19 -36.66
N GLU A 182 -30.81 2.12 -35.87
CA GLU A 182 -30.78 0.72 -36.39
C GLU A 182 -32.16 0.06 -36.44
N GLY A 183 -33.15 0.76 -37.00
CA GLY A 183 -34.50 0.24 -37.11
C GLY A 183 -35.21 0.49 -38.44
N MET A 184 -34.48 0.71 -39.56
CA MET A 184 -35.13 0.74 -40.90
C MET A 184 -34.09 0.53 -42.00
N ASP A 185 -33.81 -0.73 -42.31
CA ASP A 185 -33.64 -1.17 -43.69
C ASP A 185 -33.57 -2.71 -43.75
N ASP A 186 -34.42 -3.23 -44.60
CA ASP A 186 -34.43 -4.55 -45.24
C ASP A 186 -35.15 -5.72 -44.55
N ALA A 187 -36.48 -5.77 -44.78
CA ALA A 187 -37.17 -7.04 -44.93
C ALA A 187 -38.27 -6.88 -46.00
N GLY A 188 -37.99 -7.49 -47.16
CA GLY A 188 -38.82 -7.52 -48.33
C GLY A 188 -40.19 -8.13 -48.11
N GLU A 189 -41.04 -7.73 -49.03
CA GLU A 189 -42.39 -8.18 -49.36
C GLU A 189 -42.69 -9.67 -49.10
N ASP A 190 -43.77 -9.97 -48.37
CA ASP A 190 -44.86 -10.76 -48.91
C ASP A 190 -46.00 -10.96 -47.91
N ALA A 191 -47.25 -10.75 -48.48
CA ALA A 191 -48.49 -11.40 -48.18
C ALA A 191 -49.44 -10.90 -47.08
N ALA A 192 -50.38 -10.08 -47.52
CA ALA A 192 -51.81 -10.29 -47.48
C ALA A 192 -52.61 -10.50 -46.18
N ASP A 193 -53.42 -9.52 -45.97
CA ASP A 193 -54.95 -9.63 -45.87
C ASP A 193 -55.60 -9.78 -44.48
N ALA A 194 -56.55 -8.94 -44.29
CA ALA A 194 -57.81 -9.05 -43.56
C ALA A 194 -58.09 -8.19 -42.32
N SER A 195 -58.90 -7.16 -42.60
CA SER A 195 -60.12 -6.72 -41.89
C SER A 195 -60.00 -5.94 -40.60
N ALA A 196 -60.27 -4.66 -40.65
CA ALA A 196 -61.55 -3.93 -40.54
C ALA A 196 -62.13 -3.80 -39.12
N ALA A 197 -62.45 -2.57 -38.86
CA ALA A 197 -63.51 -1.98 -38.05
C ALA A 197 -63.00 -1.26 -36.79
N ASP A 198 -63.02 0.02 -36.68
CA ASP A 198 -64.12 1.00 -36.73
C ASP A 198 -64.34 1.67 -35.36
N ASN A 199 -64.47 2.94 -35.43
CA ASN A 199 -65.09 3.96 -34.57
C ASN A 199 -64.13 4.88 -33.78
N ALA A 200 -63.93 6.10 -34.28
CA ALA A 200 -64.73 7.32 -34.21
C ALA A 200 -65.20 7.75 -32.80
N ASP A 201 -64.80 8.85 -32.30
CA ASP A 201 -65.45 10.14 -32.35
C ASP A 201 -64.81 11.19 -31.41
N ALA A 202 -64.55 12.34 -31.99
CA ALA A 202 -64.67 13.73 -31.57
C ALA A 202 -64.66 14.18 -30.12
N SER A 203 -63.90 15.19 -29.74
CA SER A 203 -64.31 16.60 -29.94
C SER A 203 -63.29 17.57 -29.37
N ALA A 204 -63.19 18.69 -30.07
CA ALA A 204 -62.37 19.88 -29.75
C ALA A 204 -62.87 20.68 -28.53
N THR A 205 -61.99 21.46 -28.00
CA THR A 205 -62.00 22.88 -27.63
C THR A 205 -60.89 23.09 -26.55
N ASP A 206 -60.13 24.10 -26.40
CA ASP A 206 -60.13 25.50 -26.79
C ASP A 206 -58.85 26.12 -26.21
N ASP A 207 -58.35 27.14 -26.84
CA ASP A 207 -57.26 28.02 -26.51
C ASP A 207 -56.96 28.28 -25.01
N THR A 208 -55.68 28.27 -24.65
CA THR A 208 -55.09 29.42 -23.92
C THR A 208 -53.57 29.48 -24.11
N ASP A 209 -53.17 30.60 -24.64
CA ASP A 209 -51.87 31.17 -24.76
C ASP A 209 -51.16 31.22 -23.37
N ALA A 210 -49.98 30.57 -23.26
CA ALA A 210 -49.02 30.86 -22.23
C ALA A 210 -47.62 30.62 -22.81
N SER A 211 -47.00 31.71 -23.21
CA SER A 211 -45.55 31.79 -23.40
C SER A 211 -44.83 31.46 -22.09
N GLY A 212 -44.50 30.20 -21.93
CA GLY A 212 -43.55 29.71 -20.95
C GLY A 212 -42.21 29.48 -21.66
N GLU A 213 -41.20 30.26 -21.33
CA GLU A 213 -39.82 29.98 -21.63
C GLU A 213 -39.55 28.54 -21.17
N MET A 214 -39.30 27.63 -22.11
CA MET A 214 -38.69 26.34 -21.82
C MET A 214 -37.23 26.65 -21.43
N GLU A 215 -36.96 26.77 -20.11
CA GLU A 215 -35.65 26.45 -19.60
C GLU A 215 -35.35 25.03 -20.06
N ALA A 216 -34.40 24.89 -20.96
CA ALA A 216 -33.77 23.63 -21.25
C ALA A 216 -33.05 23.20 -19.93
N THR A 217 -33.72 22.37 -19.14
CA THR A 217 -33.03 21.56 -18.16
C THR A 217 -32.14 20.63 -18.98
N GLU A 218 -30.84 20.93 -19.02
CA GLU A 218 -29.85 19.94 -19.34
C GLU A 218 -30.10 18.78 -18.35
N ASP A 219 -30.70 17.72 -18.82
CA ASP A 219 -30.80 16.43 -18.15
C ASP A 219 -29.37 15.89 -18.13
N THR A 220 -28.58 16.35 -17.17
CA THR A 220 -27.27 15.77 -16.89
C THR A 220 -27.49 14.32 -16.46
N LEU A 221 -27.23 13.39 -17.37
CA LEU A 221 -27.23 11.97 -17.10
C LEU A 221 -26.34 11.73 -15.87
N THR A 222 -26.98 11.39 -14.75
CA THR A 222 -26.25 11.10 -13.50
C THR A 222 -25.61 9.73 -13.64
N VAL A 223 -24.30 9.67 -13.79
CA VAL A 223 -23.55 8.42 -13.89
C VAL A 223 -23.49 7.77 -12.50
N THR A 224 -23.81 6.47 -12.42
CA THR A 224 -23.74 5.74 -11.15
C THR A 224 -22.33 5.22 -10.88
N PRO A 225 -21.96 4.95 -9.60
CA PRO A 225 -20.66 4.37 -9.26
C PRO A 225 -20.38 3.04 -9.98
N GLU A 226 -21.41 2.21 -10.20
CA GLU A 226 -21.29 0.93 -10.91
C GLU A 226 -20.97 1.13 -12.40
N GLN A 227 -21.52 2.19 -13.01
CA GLN A 227 -21.22 2.54 -14.39
C GLN A 227 -19.80 3.06 -14.55
N ILE A 228 -19.31 3.82 -13.59
CA ILE A 228 -17.88 4.25 -13.56
C ILE A 228 -16.99 3.03 -13.41
N ALA A 229 -17.30 2.15 -12.46
CA ALA A 229 -16.52 0.93 -12.22
C ALA A 229 -16.48 0.02 -13.48
N ALA A 230 -17.56 -0.08 -14.22
CA ALA A 230 -17.61 -0.82 -15.48
C ALA A 230 -16.78 -0.19 -16.62
N GLY A 231 -16.44 1.10 -16.49
CA GLY A 231 -15.58 1.82 -17.43
C GLY A 231 -14.07 1.72 -17.10
N ILE A 232 -13.70 1.13 -15.97
CA ILE A 232 -12.30 0.94 -15.60
C ILE A 232 -11.70 -0.25 -16.35
N PRO A 233 -10.61 -0.08 -17.13
CA PRO A 233 -10.00 -1.19 -17.87
C PRO A 233 -9.49 -2.30 -16.93
N ALA A 234 -9.95 -3.53 -17.14
CA ALA A 234 -9.57 -4.69 -16.35
C ALA A 234 -8.26 -5.36 -16.84
N ASN A 235 -7.79 -5.01 -18.02
CA ASN A 235 -6.54 -5.50 -18.62
C ASN A 235 -5.98 -4.48 -19.62
N MET A 236 -4.75 -4.73 -20.11
CA MET A 236 -4.07 -3.80 -21.01
C MET A 236 -4.71 -3.73 -22.40
N ASP A 237 -5.41 -4.78 -22.87
CA ASP A 237 -6.15 -4.72 -24.14
C ASP A 237 -7.31 -3.72 -24.03
N GLU A 238 -8.04 -3.76 -22.90
CA GLU A 238 -9.10 -2.77 -22.62
C GLU A 238 -8.54 -1.36 -22.36
N MET A 239 -7.35 -1.25 -21.75
CA MET A 239 -6.66 0.03 -21.55
C MET A 239 -6.31 0.69 -22.89
N LEU A 240 -5.80 -0.10 -23.85
CA LEU A 240 -5.53 0.37 -25.19
C LEU A 240 -6.83 0.74 -25.95
N ALA A 241 -7.86 -0.08 -25.83
CA ALA A 241 -9.18 0.24 -26.42
C ALA A 241 -9.78 1.51 -25.82
N PHE A 242 -9.62 1.74 -24.52
CA PHE A 242 -10.00 3.00 -23.88
C PHE A 242 -9.23 4.17 -24.47
N ALA A 243 -7.89 4.05 -24.59
CA ALA A 243 -7.04 5.11 -25.11
C ALA A 243 -7.37 5.49 -26.57
N ASP A 244 -7.75 4.50 -27.39
CA ASP A 244 -8.14 4.70 -28.80
C ASP A 244 -9.50 5.44 -28.93
N ASN A 245 -10.39 5.29 -27.96
CA ASN A 245 -11.75 5.85 -27.99
C ASN A 245 -11.95 7.09 -27.11
N TYR A 246 -10.95 7.45 -26.28
CA TYR A 246 -11.05 8.56 -25.35
C TYR A 246 -10.77 9.90 -26.03
N ASP A 247 -11.78 10.77 -26.10
CA ASP A 247 -11.60 12.15 -26.57
C ASP A 247 -11.04 13.00 -25.41
N ALA A 248 -9.72 13.06 -25.35
CA ALA A 248 -9.01 13.63 -24.23
C ALA A 248 -9.14 15.17 -24.17
N PRO A 249 -9.41 15.76 -22.98
CA PRO A 249 -9.31 17.22 -22.78
C PRO A 249 -7.92 17.74 -23.16
N GLU A 250 -7.83 19.03 -23.54
CA GLU A 250 -6.56 19.64 -24.03
C GLU A 250 -5.40 19.56 -23.04
N ASN A 251 -5.67 19.45 -21.74
CA ASN A 251 -4.64 19.32 -20.70
C ASN A 251 -4.17 17.88 -20.48
N VAL A 252 -4.86 16.88 -20.99
CA VAL A 252 -4.46 15.48 -20.86
C VAL A 252 -3.39 15.15 -21.90
N GLU A 253 -2.20 14.80 -21.43
CA GLU A 253 -1.04 14.46 -22.28
C GLU A 253 -0.98 12.96 -22.59
N ALA A 254 -1.50 12.10 -21.68
CA ALA A 254 -1.51 10.65 -21.85
C ALA A 254 -2.69 10.01 -21.09
N VAL A 255 -3.24 8.93 -21.66
CA VAL A 255 -4.27 8.12 -20.98
C VAL A 255 -3.66 7.33 -19.83
N LEU A 256 -2.55 6.66 -20.07
CA LEU A 256 -1.80 5.90 -19.04
C LEU A 256 -0.33 6.33 -19.07
N ARG A 257 0.21 6.64 -17.91
CA ARG A 257 1.65 6.84 -17.67
C ARG A 257 2.01 6.30 -16.31
N TRP A 258 3.10 5.57 -16.19
CA TRP A 258 3.60 5.05 -14.92
C TRP A 258 5.13 4.98 -14.94
N ASP A 259 5.74 4.70 -13.79
CA ASP A 259 7.18 4.50 -13.71
C ASP A 259 7.57 3.13 -14.28
N VAL A 260 8.02 3.13 -15.55
CA VAL A 260 8.48 1.92 -16.26
C VAL A 260 9.90 1.50 -15.87
N SER A 261 10.59 2.32 -15.07
CA SER A 261 11.99 2.06 -14.68
C SER A 261 12.13 1.25 -13.39
N ASP A 262 11.17 1.37 -12.47
CA ASP A 262 11.21 0.69 -11.19
C ASP A 262 10.35 -0.58 -11.18
N ILE A 263 10.96 -1.70 -10.81
CA ILE A 263 10.32 -3.01 -10.81
C ILE A 263 9.09 -3.09 -9.90
N PHE A 264 9.00 -2.28 -8.85
CA PHE A 264 7.86 -2.27 -7.94
C PHE A 264 6.55 -1.92 -8.66
N TYR A 265 6.60 -1.03 -9.66
CA TYR A 265 5.46 -0.63 -10.48
C TYR A 265 5.25 -1.52 -11.72
N ASN A 266 6.16 -2.47 -11.99
CA ASN A 266 6.16 -3.28 -13.19
C ASN A 266 6.01 -4.78 -12.92
N TYR A 267 6.28 -5.23 -11.69
CA TYR A 267 6.23 -6.65 -11.32
C TYR A 267 4.87 -7.29 -11.58
N PHE A 268 3.78 -6.53 -11.51
CA PHE A 268 2.43 -7.04 -11.68
C PHE A 268 2.20 -7.72 -13.05
N PHE A 269 2.99 -7.38 -14.06
CA PHE A 269 2.92 -8.08 -15.35
C PHE A 269 3.30 -9.55 -15.25
N VAL A 270 4.28 -9.89 -14.42
CA VAL A 270 4.85 -11.25 -14.32
C VAL A 270 4.55 -11.95 -13.00
N GLY A 271 4.12 -11.23 -11.99
CA GLY A 271 4.03 -11.69 -10.60
C GLY A 271 3.15 -12.92 -10.38
N ASN A 272 2.15 -13.13 -11.25
CA ASN A 272 1.28 -14.31 -11.17
C ASN A 272 1.93 -15.57 -11.74
N TYR A 273 2.98 -15.44 -12.55
CA TYR A 273 3.56 -16.52 -13.34
C TYR A 273 5.04 -16.77 -13.03
N MET A 274 5.74 -15.78 -12.47
CA MET A 274 7.14 -15.91 -12.06
C MET A 274 7.22 -16.43 -10.62
N VAL A 275 7.97 -17.49 -10.41
CA VAL A 275 8.14 -18.09 -9.08
C VAL A 275 9.60 -18.00 -8.65
N VAL A 276 9.84 -17.43 -7.47
CA VAL A 276 11.15 -17.40 -6.80
C VAL A 276 10.94 -17.55 -5.30
N GLY A 277 11.36 -18.70 -4.74
CA GLY A 277 11.30 -18.97 -3.32
C GLY A 277 9.96 -19.52 -2.81
N GLY A 278 9.01 -19.82 -3.70
CA GLY A 278 7.69 -20.34 -3.34
C GLY A 278 6.82 -19.33 -2.59
N GLU A 279 5.80 -19.81 -1.89
CA GLU A 279 4.79 -18.96 -1.22
C GLU A 279 5.40 -18.10 -0.10
N CYS A 280 6.31 -18.64 0.69
CA CYS A 280 6.99 -17.93 1.77
C CYS A 280 8.27 -17.21 1.31
N GLY A 281 8.69 -17.35 0.07
CA GLY A 281 9.90 -16.72 -0.46
C GLY A 281 11.21 -17.29 0.12
N ASP A 282 11.21 -18.56 0.62
CA ASP A 282 12.34 -19.19 1.32
C ASP A 282 12.66 -20.62 0.85
N ASP A 283 12.01 -21.06 -0.25
CA ASP A 283 12.24 -22.38 -0.85
C ASP A 283 13.18 -22.26 -2.06
N GLU A 284 14.45 -22.62 -1.86
CA GLU A 284 15.50 -22.62 -2.89
C GLU A 284 15.19 -23.52 -4.09
N THR A 285 14.26 -24.48 -3.94
CA THR A 285 13.86 -25.39 -5.02
C THR A 285 12.69 -24.89 -5.86
N ALA A 286 11.98 -23.88 -5.37
CA ALA A 286 10.82 -23.28 -6.03
C ALA A 286 11.25 -22.09 -6.88
N VAL A 287 11.83 -22.36 -8.07
CA VAL A 287 12.26 -21.33 -9.01
C VAL A 287 11.76 -21.67 -10.41
N ASP A 288 10.88 -20.83 -10.94
CA ASP A 288 10.39 -20.87 -12.33
C ASP A 288 10.28 -19.45 -12.89
N ILE A 289 11.36 -18.95 -13.47
CA ILE A 289 11.49 -17.58 -13.99
C ILE A 289 11.20 -17.53 -15.50
N SER A 290 11.72 -18.52 -16.26
CA SER A 290 11.71 -18.50 -17.74
C SER A 290 10.67 -19.45 -18.31
N ASN A 291 9.38 -19.28 -17.93
CA ASN A 291 8.27 -20.02 -18.51
C ASN A 291 7.54 -19.24 -19.61
N GLU A 292 6.63 -19.92 -20.32
CA GLU A 292 5.95 -19.35 -21.49
C GLU A 292 4.99 -18.20 -21.10
N ALA A 293 4.31 -18.31 -19.95
CA ALA A 293 3.42 -17.24 -19.50
C ALA A 293 4.18 -15.95 -19.16
N VAL A 294 5.34 -16.05 -18.48
CA VAL A 294 6.20 -14.89 -18.21
C VAL A 294 6.69 -14.24 -19.51
N LYS A 295 7.06 -15.03 -20.52
CA LYS A 295 7.45 -14.49 -21.83
C LYS A 295 6.31 -13.75 -22.53
N GLN A 296 5.08 -14.29 -22.45
CA GLN A 296 3.91 -13.61 -23.00
C GLN A 296 3.63 -12.30 -22.27
N CYS A 297 3.72 -12.26 -20.95
CA CYS A 297 3.57 -11.04 -20.15
C CYS A 297 4.60 -9.97 -20.54
N LEU A 298 5.87 -10.36 -20.68
CA LEU A 298 6.94 -9.44 -21.11
C LEU A 298 6.77 -8.98 -22.56
N GLN A 299 6.20 -9.80 -23.43
CA GLN A 299 5.88 -9.38 -24.79
C GLN A 299 4.76 -8.32 -24.81
N VAL A 300 3.72 -8.47 -23.96
CA VAL A 300 2.72 -7.43 -23.78
C VAL A 300 3.38 -6.15 -23.28
N TYR A 301 4.16 -6.23 -22.20
CA TYR A 301 4.88 -5.09 -21.63
C TYR A 301 5.74 -4.36 -22.68
N GLN A 302 6.54 -5.09 -23.46
CA GLN A 302 7.36 -4.52 -24.53
C GLN A 302 6.53 -3.78 -25.59
N ASN A 303 5.38 -4.36 -25.98
CA ASN A 303 4.51 -3.77 -26.99
C ASN A 303 3.88 -2.46 -26.52
N LEU A 304 3.63 -2.27 -25.20
CA LEU A 304 3.03 -1.05 -24.66
C LEU A 304 3.91 0.20 -24.90
N ASN A 305 5.23 0.05 -25.03
CA ASN A 305 6.12 1.18 -25.35
C ASN A 305 5.76 1.87 -26.68
N GLN A 306 5.28 1.11 -27.66
CA GLN A 306 4.87 1.67 -28.96
C GLN A 306 3.61 2.54 -28.89
N PHE A 307 2.79 2.37 -27.84
CA PHE A 307 1.54 3.10 -27.66
C PHE A 307 1.70 4.29 -26.71
N PHE A 308 2.43 4.11 -25.60
CA PHE A 308 2.47 5.12 -24.54
C PHE A 308 3.72 6.03 -24.61
N TYR A 309 4.76 5.66 -25.35
CA TYR A 309 5.97 6.47 -25.58
C TYR A 309 6.60 7.03 -24.30
N ILE A 310 6.71 6.20 -23.27
CA ILE A 310 7.31 6.61 -21.98
C ILE A 310 8.82 6.45 -22.07
N GLU A 311 9.55 7.54 -21.85
CA GLU A 311 11.02 7.54 -21.81
C GLU A 311 11.51 7.04 -20.44
N SER A 312 12.06 5.82 -20.39
CA SER A 312 12.53 5.16 -19.15
C SER A 312 13.57 5.98 -18.38
N ASP A 313 14.43 6.71 -19.07
CA ASP A 313 15.50 7.52 -18.47
C ASP A 313 14.99 8.79 -17.74
N SER A 314 13.77 9.26 -18.06
CA SER A 314 13.24 10.54 -17.58
C SER A 314 12.01 10.41 -16.71
N VAL A 315 11.36 9.24 -16.70
CA VAL A 315 10.20 8.96 -15.86
C VAL A 315 10.64 8.60 -14.44
N SER A 316 9.88 9.04 -13.46
CA SER A 316 9.98 8.60 -12.07
C SER A 316 8.60 8.60 -11.42
N TYR A 317 8.40 7.80 -10.39
CA TYR A 317 7.14 7.75 -9.65
C TYR A 317 6.64 9.14 -9.22
N ASP A 318 7.53 9.97 -8.63
CA ASP A 318 7.15 11.32 -8.20
C ASP A 318 6.75 12.22 -9.37
N SER A 319 7.41 12.10 -10.52
CA SER A 319 7.02 12.87 -11.71
C SER A 319 5.66 12.46 -12.25
N VAL A 320 5.36 11.15 -12.22
CA VAL A 320 4.08 10.61 -12.68
C VAL A 320 2.94 10.99 -11.75
N VAL A 321 3.15 10.91 -10.43
CA VAL A 321 2.17 11.37 -9.44
C VAL A 321 1.91 12.87 -9.58
N GLN A 322 2.93 13.68 -9.87
CA GLN A 322 2.74 15.10 -10.14
C GLN A 322 1.94 15.33 -11.43
N ASP A 323 2.20 14.60 -12.50
CA ASP A 323 1.41 14.69 -13.75
C ASP A 323 -0.06 14.30 -13.51
N PHE A 324 -0.32 13.32 -12.62
CA PHE A 324 -1.67 12.98 -12.21
C PHE A 324 -2.35 14.11 -11.42
N ILE A 325 -1.65 14.72 -10.46
CA ILE A 325 -2.13 15.87 -9.69
C ILE A 325 -2.42 17.07 -10.61
N ASP A 326 -1.58 17.30 -11.62
CA ASP A 326 -1.77 18.35 -12.62
C ASP A 326 -2.93 18.06 -13.60
N GLY A 327 -3.53 16.86 -13.55
CA GLY A 327 -4.60 16.41 -14.46
C GLY A 327 -4.13 16.10 -15.87
N LYS A 328 -2.84 15.82 -16.08
CA LYS A 328 -2.24 15.52 -17.39
C LYS A 328 -2.40 14.06 -17.80
N ILE A 329 -2.73 13.17 -16.88
CA ILE A 329 -2.93 11.75 -17.12
C ILE A 329 -4.24 11.24 -16.51
N VAL A 330 -4.82 10.21 -17.10
CA VAL A 330 -6.08 9.62 -16.65
C VAL A 330 -5.84 8.48 -15.68
N PHE A 331 -4.89 7.60 -15.99
CA PHE A 331 -4.54 6.42 -15.20
C PHE A 331 -3.05 6.40 -14.87
N THR A 332 -2.71 5.87 -13.71
CA THR A 332 -1.32 5.53 -13.33
C THR A 332 -1.28 4.36 -12.36
N ILE A 333 -0.11 3.75 -12.21
CA ILE A 333 0.17 2.77 -11.17
C ILE A 333 0.78 3.50 -9.98
N ALA A 334 0.18 3.36 -8.81
CA ALA A 334 0.60 4.08 -7.62
C ALA A 334 0.64 3.18 -6.38
N THR A 335 1.51 3.53 -5.44
CA THR A 335 1.65 2.88 -4.13
C THR A 335 0.76 3.53 -3.06
N THR A 336 0.67 2.89 -1.91
CA THR A 336 -0.19 3.33 -0.80
C THR A 336 0.06 4.76 -0.33
N ASP A 337 1.27 5.30 -0.52
CA ASP A 337 1.64 6.68 -0.15
C ASP A 337 0.94 7.76 -1.00
N VAL A 338 0.45 7.40 -2.19
CA VAL A 338 -0.22 8.34 -3.10
C VAL A 338 -1.43 9.02 -2.45
N LEU A 339 -2.17 8.31 -1.59
CA LEU A 339 -3.34 8.88 -0.92
C LEU A 339 -2.98 10.07 -0.03
N THR A 340 -1.81 10.02 0.63
CA THR A 340 -1.30 11.14 1.43
C THR A 340 -0.92 12.32 0.53
N LYS A 341 -0.27 12.07 -0.61
CA LYS A 341 0.10 13.09 -1.60
C LYS A 341 -1.14 13.77 -2.20
N LEU A 342 -2.16 12.99 -2.55
CA LEU A 342 -3.42 13.50 -3.10
C LEU A 342 -4.22 14.31 -2.06
N LYS A 343 -4.25 13.85 -0.81
CA LYS A 343 -4.87 14.59 0.30
C LYS A 343 -4.20 15.94 0.48
N GLN A 344 -2.87 15.97 0.52
CA GLN A 344 -2.12 17.23 0.62
C GLN A 344 -2.41 18.16 -0.58
N ALA A 345 -2.40 17.64 -1.81
CA ALA A 345 -2.69 18.42 -3.01
C ALA A 345 -4.13 18.99 -3.02
N LYS A 346 -5.12 18.23 -2.49
CA LYS A 346 -6.48 18.73 -2.29
C LYS A 346 -6.54 19.85 -1.25
N GLU A 347 -5.85 19.72 -0.12
CA GLU A 347 -5.79 20.75 0.92
C GLU A 347 -5.10 22.02 0.43
N GLU A 348 -4.09 21.93 -0.41
CA GLU A 348 -3.39 23.04 -1.06
C GLU A 348 -4.19 23.64 -2.25
N GLY A 349 -5.26 22.96 -2.71
CA GLY A 349 -6.07 23.38 -3.85
C GLY A 349 -5.40 23.22 -5.21
N THR A 350 -4.37 22.37 -5.30
CA THR A 350 -3.64 22.07 -6.54
C THR A 350 -4.22 20.87 -7.29
N PHE A 351 -5.05 20.03 -6.64
CA PHE A 351 -5.75 18.89 -7.24
C PHE A 351 -7.26 19.12 -7.22
N PRO A 352 -7.85 19.70 -8.29
CA PRO A 352 -9.28 20.02 -8.34
C PRO A 352 -10.17 18.83 -8.76
N TYR A 353 -9.59 17.67 -9.01
CA TYR A 353 -10.27 16.46 -9.52
C TYR A 353 -10.68 15.53 -8.39
N GLU A 354 -11.61 14.62 -8.69
CA GLU A 354 -11.85 13.43 -7.90
C GLU A 354 -11.03 12.26 -8.46
N TYR A 355 -10.58 11.37 -7.59
CA TYR A 355 -9.83 10.17 -7.96
C TYR A 355 -10.54 8.91 -7.45
N GLY A 356 -10.10 7.76 -7.94
CA GLY A 356 -10.45 6.47 -7.38
C GLY A 356 -9.28 5.50 -7.51
N ILE A 357 -9.35 4.44 -6.73
CA ILE A 357 -8.39 3.33 -6.73
C ILE A 357 -9.10 2.10 -7.27
N ALA A 358 -8.42 1.33 -8.09
CA ALA A 358 -8.90 0.05 -8.62
C ALA A 358 -7.80 -1.01 -8.58
N MET A 359 -8.17 -2.27 -8.74
CA MET A 359 -7.24 -3.37 -8.91
C MET A 359 -6.36 -3.16 -10.14
N LEU A 360 -5.13 -3.67 -10.12
CA LEU A 360 -4.22 -3.60 -11.25
C LEU A 360 -4.78 -4.35 -12.46
N PRO A 361 -4.69 -3.77 -13.67
CA PRO A 361 -5.15 -4.43 -14.88
C PRO A 361 -4.25 -5.62 -15.24
N GLY A 362 -4.85 -6.73 -15.66
CA GLY A 362 -4.10 -7.87 -16.20
C GLY A 362 -3.26 -7.49 -17.43
N PRO A 363 -2.17 -8.20 -17.71
CA PRO A 363 -1.41 -7.99 -18.96
C PRO A 363 -2.26 -8.18 -20.22
N SER A 364 -3.23 -9.08 -20.18
CA SER A 364 -4.24 -9.28 -21.24
C SER A 364 -5.51 -9.89 -20.66
N ALA A 365 -6.55 -10.10 -21.47
CA ALA A 365 -7.77 -10.78 -21.04
C ALA A 365 -7.52 -12.21 -20.51
N GLU A 366 -6.45 -12.88 -20.92
CA GLU A 366 -6.08 -14.25 -20.51
C GLU A 366 -5.03 -14.26 -19.39
N LEU A 367 -4.32 -13.16 -19.15
CA LEU A 367 -3.21 -13.05 -18.21
C LEU A 367 -3.60 -12.11 -17.07
N GLN A 368 -3.50 -12.61 -15.84
CA GLN A 368 -3.89 -11.87 -14.64
C GLN A 368 -2.68 -11.13 -14.03
N ALA A 369 -2.95 -9.96 -13.49
CA ALA A 369 -1.98 -9.21 -12.70
C ALA A 369 -1.77 -9.85 -11.33
N LYS A 370 -0.57 -9.63 -10.77
CA LYS A 370 -0.27 -9.88 -9.35
C LYS A 370 0.79 -8.87 -8.91
N SER A 371 0.37 -7.94 -8.07
CA SER A 371 1.24 -6.90 -7.53
C SER A 371 2.41 -7.47 -6.71
N LEU A 372 3.43 -6.66 -6.51
CA LEU A 372 4.47 -6.91 -5.52
C LEU A 372 4.06 -6.29 -4.19
N SER A 373 4.42 -6.93 -3.08
CA SER A 373 4.27 -6.35 -1.75
C SER A 373 5.53 -6.44 -0.92
N VAL A 374 5.76 -5.40 -0.13
CA VAL A 374 6.75 -5.37 0.94
C VAL A 374 6.00 -5.31 2.26
N THR A 375 6.23 -6.30 3.13
CA THR A 375 5.66 -6.33 4.47
C THR A 375 6.73 -5.95 5.47
N ASN A 376 6.54 -4.83 6.14
CA ASN A 376 7.33 -4.43 7.28
C ASN A 376 6.78 -5.10 8.54
N CYS A 377 7.64 -5.74 9.29
CA CYS A 377 7.25 -6.60 10.41
C CYS A 377 8.00 -6.24 11.69
N VAL A 378 7.41 -6.54 12.84
CA VAL A 378 8.05 -6.39 14.14
C VAL A 378 8.74 -7.70 14.51
N VAL A 379 10.06 -7.65 14.59
CA VAL A 379 10.94 -8.76 14.98
C VAL A 379 11.28 -8.65 16.46
N VAL A 380 11.16 -9.74 17.21
CA VAL A 380 11.65 -9.85 18.59
C VAL A 380 13.08 -10.36 18.55
N ASN A 381 14.00 -9.57 19.10
CA ASN A 381 15.42 -9.86 19.04
C ASN A 381 15.79 -11.17 19.78
N GLY A 382 16.47 -12.07 19.06
CA GLY A 382 16.93 -13.33 19.63
C GLY A 382 17.95 -13.18 20.76
N TYR A 383 18.66 -12.06 20.84
CA TYR A 383 19.66 -11.74 21.88
C TYR A 383 19.05 -11.00 23.07
N SER A 384 17.78 -10.57 23.02
CA SER A 384 17.14 -9.85 24.11
C SER A 384 16.98 -10.72 25.36
N GLU A 385 17.28 -10.14 26.52
CA GLU A 385 16.95 -10.73 27.83
C GLU A 385 15.48 -10.51 28.22
N HIS A 386 14.79 -9.54 27.56
CA HIS A 386 13.39 -9.16 27.80
C HIS A 386 12.43 -9.70 26.73
N ARG A 387 12.72 -10.88 26.15
CA ARG A 387 11.98 -11.42 25.02
C ARG A 387 10.46 -11.55 25.23
N ALA A 388 10.04 -11.92 26.44
CA ALA A 388 8.61 -12.03 26.77
C ALA A 388 7.93 -10.68 26.66
N LEU A 389 8.48 -9.65 27.30
CA LEU A 389 7.93 -8.29 27.26
C LEU A 389 8.00 -7.67 25.85
N ALA A 390 9.09 -7.89 25.13
CA ALA A 390 9.25 -7.45 23.74
C ALA A 390 8.20 -8.11 22.82
N ASN A 391 7.87 -9.38 23.06
CA ASN A 391 6.86 -10.12 22.33
C ASN A 391 5.43 -9.60 22.62
N GLU A 392 5.14 -9.27 23.89
CA GLU A 392 3.88 -8.61 24.26
C GLU A 392 3.75 -7.22 23.60
N PHE A 393 4.83 -6.43 23.58
CA PHE A 393 4.82 -5.13 22.91
C PHE A 393 4.65 -5.25 21.40
N ALA A 394 5.29 -6.22 20.77
CA ALA A 394 5.13 -6.49 19.34
C ALA A 394 3.67 -6.86 19.01
N ALA A 395 3.05 -7.74 19.80
CA ALA A 395 1.65 -8.11 19.64
C ALA A 395 0.70 -6.92 19.88
N PHE A 396 0.95 -6.12 20.93
CA PHE A 396 0.19 -4.91 21.21
C PHE A 396 0.27 -3.92 20.03
N LEU A 397 1.47 -3.62 19.53
CA LEU A 397 1.68 -2.66 18.44
C LEU A 397 0.98 -3.08 17.13
N THR A 398 0.96 -4.37 16.83
CA THR A 398 0.47 -4.89 15.55
C THR A 398 -1.02 -5.29 15.57
N ASN A 399 -1.60 -5.54 16.74
CA ASN A 399 -2.97 -6.03 16.84
C ASN A 399 -3.91 -5.23 17.78
N GLU A 400 -3.38 -4.40 18.68
CA GLU A 400 -4.20 -3.61 19.59
C GLU A 400 -4.04 -2.10 19.37
N TYR A 401 -2.84 -1.65 18.99
CA TYR A 401 -2.52 -0.24 18.79
C TYR A 401 -2.30 0.08 17.32
N TYR A 402 -3.33 -0.10 16.48
CA TYR A 402 -3.29 0.16 15.03
C TYR A 402 -4.20 1.31 14.59
N ASP A 403 -5.08 1.78 15.48
CA ASP A 403 -5.99 2.88 15.15
C ASP A 403 -5.23 4.13 14.72
N ASN A 404 -5.68 4.73 13.62
CA ASN A 404 -5.09 5.91 13.02
C ASN A 404 -3.60 5.77 12.61
N LEU A 405 -3.09 4.55 12.42
CA LEU A 405 -1.74 4.36 11.90
C LEU A 405 -1.60 5.09 10.56
N TYR A 406 -2.53 4.86 9.64
CA TYR A 406 -2.50 5.49 8.31
C TYR A 406 -2.57 7.02 8.38
N GLU A 407 -3.54 7.58 9.10
CA GLU A 407 -3.74 9.04 9.21
C GLU A 407 -2.55 9.77 9.82
N ARG A 408 -1.81 9.10 10.71
CA ARG A 408 -0.67 9.68 11.42
C ARG A 408 0.67 9.49 10.72
N THR A 409 0.79 8.42 9.92
CA THR A 409 2.09 7.99 9.38
C THR A 409 2.09 7.79 7.86
N GLY A 410 0.91 7.67 7.23
CA GLY A 410 0.77 7.26 5.83
C GLY A 410 1.06 5.77 5.60
N LYS A 411 1.28 4.96 6.66
CA LYS A 411 1.55 3.51 6.54
C LYS A 411 0.27 2.71 6.69
N VAL A 412 0.03 1.78 5.78
CA VAL A 412 -1.17 0.94 5.79
C VAL A 412 -0.93 -0.31 6.63
N SER A 413 -1.72 -0.45 7.71
CA SER A 413 -1.59 -1.60 8.60
C SER A 413 -1.86 -2.92 7.87
N ALA A 414 -1.07 -3.95 8.17
CA ALA A 414 -1.32 -5.30 7.70
C ALA A 414 -2.50 -5.99 8.42
N ASN A 415 -2.98 -5.41 9.53
CA ASN A 415 -4.13 -5.94 10.28
C ASN A 415 -5.44 -5.62 9.54
N LEU A 416 -6.25 -6.64 9.30
CA LEU A 416 -7.50 -6.55 8.54
C LEU A 416 -8.52 -5.60 9.16
N ALA A 417 -8.53 -5.44 10.48
CA ALA A 417 -9.46 -4.57 11.20
C ALA A 417 -9.08 -3.08 11.13
N ALA A 418 -7.80 -2.77 10.90
CA ALA A 418 -7.27 -1.41 11.00
C ALA A 418 -7.83 -0.44 9.95
N ASN A 419 -8.15 -0.93 8.75
CA ASN A 419 -8.48 -0.13 7.58
C ASN A 419 -9.98 -0.20 7.20
N ALA A 420 -10.83 -0.79 8.07
CA ALA A 420 -12.23 -1.11 7.75
C ALA A 420 -13.13 0.09 7.41
N GLY A 421 -12.73 1.30 7.75
CA GLY A 421 -13.49 2.54 7.51
C GLY A 421 -13.03 3.38 6.32
N ASN A 422 -12.05 2.94 5.54
CA ASN A 422 -11.48 3.69 4.42
C ASN A 422 -11.56 2.85 3.12
N GLU A 423 -12.41 3.28 2.18
CA GLU A 423 -12.67 2.55 0.93
C GLU A 423 -11.41 2.44 0.05
N ASP A 424 -10.59 3.49 -0.04
CA ASP A 424 -9.35 3.48 -0.83
C ASP A 424 -8.35 2.48 -0.25
N LEU A 425 -8.19 2.42 1.07
CA LEU A 425 -7.32 1.46 1.74
C LEU A 425 -7.82 0.02 1.60
N GLN A 426 -9.14 -0.19 1.40
CA GLN A 426 -9.68 -1.52 1.17
C GLN A 426 -9.26 -2.08 -0.18
N VAL A 427 -9.16 -1.26 -1.23
CA VAL A 427 -8.67 -1.70 -2.54
C VAL A 427 -7.18 -2.11 -2.43
N PHE A 428 -6.36 -1.29 -1.76
CA PHE A 428 -4.96 -1.66 -1.49
C PHE A 428 -4.85 -2.92 -0.64
N MET A 429 -5.75 -3.14 0.34
CA MET A 429 -5.79 -4.37 1.13
C MET A 429 -6.18 -5.57 0.26
N GLU A 430 -7.09 -5.40 -0.70
CA GLU A 430 -7.46 -6.47 -1.62
C GLU A 430 -6.30 -6.83 -2.55
N GLU A 431 -5.57 -5.84 -3.09
CA GLU A 431 -4.32 -6.07 -3.83
C GLU A 431 -3.30 -6.81 -2.96
N TYR A 432 -3.09 -6.38 -1.72
CA TYR A 432 -2.15 -7.00 -0.81
C TYR A 432 -2.47 -8.46 -0.50
N LYS A 433 -3.75 -8.82 -0.34
CA LYS A 433 -4.17 -10.21 -0.13
C LYS A 433 -3.72 -11.14 -1.25
N HIS A 434 -3.65 -10.62 -2.48
CA HIS A 434 -3.28 -11.36 -3.68
C HIS A 434 -1.85 -11.13 -4.13
N ALA A 435 -1.12 -10.19 -3.52
CA ALA A 435 0.23 -9.77 -3.92
C ALA A 435 1.26 -10.91 -3.77
N GLY A 436 2.32 -10.82 -4.57
CA GLY A 436 3.55 -11.58 -4.37
C GLY A 436 4.41 -10.93 -3.30
N SER A 437 5.01 -11.74 -2.44
CA SER A 437 5.97 -11.28 -1.45
C SER A 437 7.40 -11.31 -2.00
N LEU A 438 8.25 -10.41 -1.51
CA LEU A 438 9.69 -10.45 -1.82
C LEU A 438 10.31 -11.77 -1.33
N PRO A 439 11.15 -12.47 -2.13
CA PRO A 439 11.91 -13.61 -1.65
C PRO A 439 12.86 -13.19 -0.54
N LYS A 440 12.98 -14.06 0.49
CA LYS A 440 13.80 -13.83 1.68
C LYS A 440 15.23 -14.35 1.54
N MET A 441 15.48 -15.22 0.56
CA MET A 441 16.74 -15.94 0.37
C MET A 441 17.89 -14.96 0.11
N ILE A 442 19.00 -15.15 0.82
CA ILE A 442 20.23 -14.33 0.67
C ILE A 442 20.77 -14.40 -0.76
N GLU A 443 20.70 -15.57 -1.37
CA GLU A 443 21.13 -15.84 -2.74
C GLU A 443 20.36 -15.00 -3.76
N THR A 444 19.12 -14.61 -3.44
CA THR A 444 18.27 -13.78 -4.31
C THR A 444 18.36 -12.28 -4.01
N SER A 445 19.26 -11.85 -3.13
CA SER A 445 19.39 -10.44 -2.72
C SER A 445 19.60 -9.45 -3.88
N ASN A 446 20.16 -9.90 -4.99
CA ASN A 446 20.34 -9.11 -6.21
C ASN A 446 19.25 -9.36 -7.28
N PHE A 447 18.27 -10.22 -6.99
CA PHE A 447 17.25 -10.61 -7.96
C PHE A 447 16.45 -9.38 -8.44
N TRP A 448 16.07 -8.50 -7.54
CA TRP A 448 15.26 -7.31 -7.86
C TRP A 448 15.98 -6.37 -8.80
N ILE A 449 17.24 -6.04 -8.52
CA ILE A 449 18.08 -5.18 -9.37
C ILE A 449 18.22 -5.82 -10.75
N GLN A 450 18.40 -7.13 -10.82
CA GLN A 450 18.53 -7.83 -12.10
C GLN A 450 17.21 -7.87 -12.87
N LEU A 451 16.08 -8.02 -12.17
CA LEU A 451 14.76 -7.99 -12.77
C LEU A 451 14.41 -6.58 -13.26
N GLU A 452 14.75 -5.53 -12.51
CA GLU A 452 14.61 -4.12 -12.92
C GLU A 452 15.40 -3.83 -14.19
N ILE A 453 16.66 -4.27 -14.27
CA ILE A 453 17.48 -4.15 -15.49
C ILE A 453 16.84 -4.92 -16.66
N LEU A 454 16.27 -6.10 -16.40
CA LEU A 454 15.57 -6.87 -17.42
C LEU A 454 14.36 -6.11 -17.96
N PHE A 455 13.51 -5.57 -17.08
CA PHE A 455 12.33 -4.82 -17.47
C PHE A 455 12.70 -3.56 -18.28
N SER A 456 13.70 -2.80 -17.82
CA SER A 456 14.21 -1.64 -18.57
C SER A 456 14.66 -2.01 -20.00
N LYS A 457 15.44 -3.06 -20.15
CA LYS A 457 15.91 -3.54 -21.46
C LYS A 457 14.79 -4.05 -22.35
N VAL A 458 13.83 -4.79 -21.77
CA VAL A 458 12.64 -5.26 -22.50
C VAL A 458 11.80 -4.07 -22.96
N TRP A 459 11.65 -3.04 -22.14
CA TRP A 459 10.97 -1.79 -22.53
C TRP A 459 11.65 -1.11 -23.72
N GLU A 460 12.97 -1.11 -23.75
CA GLU A 460 13.78 -0.56 -24.85
C GLU A 460 13.79 -1.43 -26.11
N GLY A 461 13.16 -2.61 -26.09
CA GLY A 461 12.99 -3.48 -27.24
C GLY A 461 14.01 -4.59 -27.37
N GLU A 462 14.82 -4.89 -26.33
CA GLU A 462 15.72 -6.05 -26.34
C GLU A 462 14.95 -7.38 -26.26
N ASP A 463 15.61 -8.49 -26.62
CA ASP A 463 15.01 -9.83 -26.64
C ASP A 463 14.63 -10.31 -25.24
N ALA A 464 13.34 -10.22 -24.90
CA ALA A 464 12.79 -10.60 -23.61
C ALA A 464 13.07 -12.08 -23.27
N ALA A 465 12.99 -12.99 -24.26
CA ALA A 465 13.18 -14.42 -24.02
C ALA A 465 14.64 -14.75 -23.68
N GLY A 466 15.59 -14.12 -24.36
CA GLY A 466 17.03 -14.26 -24.09
C GLY A 466 17.41 -13.71 -22.72
N LEU A 467 16.95 -12.50 -22.38
CA LEU A 467 17.19 -11.86 -21.08
C LEU A 467 16.59 -12.68 -19.92
N LEU A 468 15.39 -13.22 -20.11
CA LEU A 468 14.73 -14.06 -19.12
C LEU A 468 15.48 -15.35 -18.85
N GLN A 469 16.00 -15.99 -19.89
CA GLN A 469 16.81 -17.20 -19.78
C GLN A 469 18.12 -16.91 -19.04
N GLU A 470 18.80 -15.81 -19.35
CA GLU A 470 20.02 -15.39 -18.66
C GLU A 470 19.77 -15.14 -17.16
N LEU A 471 18.64 -14.49 -16.80
CA LEU A 471 18.25 -14.26 -15.41
C LEU A 471 18.00 -15.59 -14.69
N SER A 472 17.23 -16.50 -15.32
CA SER A 472 16.91 -17.82 -14.78
C SER A 472 18.17 -18.66 -14.52
N ASP A 473 19.09 -18.72 -15.48
CA ASP A 473 20.36 -19.46 -15.35
C ASP A 473 21.24 -18.90 -14.22
N ARG A 474 21.27 -17.57 -14.07
CA ARG A 474 22.02 -16.89 -13.03
C ARG A 474 21.47 -17.19 -11.63
N ILE A 475 20.16 -17.04 -11.43
CA ILE A 475 19.51 -17.36 -10.14
C ILE A 475 19.67 -18.82 -9.79
N THR A 476 19.44 -19.73 -10.74
CA THR A 476 19.64 -21.17 -10.54
C THR A 476 21.07 -21.51 -10.14
N THR A 477 22.07 -20.79 -10.73
CA THR A 477 23.48 -21.00 -10.37
C THR A 477 23.82 -20.49 -8.98
N GLN A 478 23.17 -19.40 -8.52
CA GLN A 478 23.38 -18.84 -7.18
C GLN A 478 22.79 -19.73 -6.08
N LEU A 479 21.74 -20.49 -6.38
CA LEU A 479 21.06 -21.40 -5.44
C LEU A 479 21.71 -22.81 -5.37
N GLN A 480 22.71 -23.11 -6.20
CA GLN A 480 23.47 -24.38 -6.19
C GLN A 480 24.75 -24.30 -5.35
#